data_5bd3552a2fbdce2860c9330d2ec93cfa
#
_entry.id   5bd3552a2fbdce2860c9330d2ec93cfa
#
_cell.length_a   1.000
_cell.length_b   1.000
_cell.length_c   1.000
_cell.angle_alpha   90.00
_cell.angle_beta   90.00
_cell.angle_gamma   90.00
#
_symmetry.space_group_name_H-M   'P 1'
#
loop_
_entity.id
_entity.type
_entity.pdbx_description
1 polymer ?
#
loop_
_entity_poly.entity_id
_entity_poly.type
_entity_poly.pdbx_seq_one_letter_code
_entity_poly.pdbx_strand_id
1 'polypeptide(L)'
;MTYFFIFVLQALLPISLLLGASWAIKKGNISPKTLIWLSLIGLALGVVLRLNIPNGQTTNLILTIGFLIIFLLFAISQWSKSSNLAAFWQFALMLIAGATWAKDPNITALTNTDVINTDFILNISAVIFGVIFSLASSAWLYFLLKQQQKTQGKPTALLALSFLLFIALILPLVAELLLTLMKLQLIELTKVRLSFVAKSGEITAWLNIICVVLMLVVLCIFTIQTHSKRLREAKAEKDLIEKRKKLAFVQTSKRTILWGILGILFVAASQLYWEKVASQPPQLSEAVPVQLNDKNEVHLALEPLKDGKLHRFVWIADGGKAVRFFIINRQPNKVSMAAVFDACLLCGDQGYVMQGNQVVCVGCGVHLFIPSIGKPGGCNPVPIENWQQTENEIVISRKSLEDGLNLFSTIVEIEVQDPISGAKLKNTKTEYKYSHEGHTYFFENEKNLDLFRDNPDNYLGINKNENPKGE
;
A
#
# COMPACT_ATOMS: atom_id res chain seq x y z
N MET A 1 2.63 -7.39 10.53
CA MET A 1 2.90 -6.51 11.68
C MET A 1 2.86 -5.03 11.31
N THR A 2 3.73 -4.51 10.43
CA THR A 2 3.83 -3.06 10.08
C THR A 2 2.52 -2.49 9.54
N TYR A 3 1.82 -3.24 8.69
CA TYR A 3 0.51 -2.88 8.18
C TYR A 3 -0.46 -2.49 9.31
N PHE A 4 -0.73 -3.41 10.23
CA PHE A 4 -1.70 -3.19 11.31
C PHE A 4 -1.31 -2.03 12.22
N PHE A 5 -0.01 -1.85 12.48
CA PHE A 5 0.47 -0.71 13.26
C PHE A 5 0.16 0.63 12.58
N ILE A 6 0.48 0.77 11.29
CA ILE A 6 0.27 2.03 10.54
C ILE A 6 -1.22 2.35 10.42
N PHE A 7 -2.07 1.36 10.12
CA PHE A 7 -3.51 1.58 9.98
C PHE A 7 -4.20 1.88 11.31
N VAL A 8 -3.74 1.28 12.42
CA VAL A 8 -4.20 1.68 13.76
C VAL A 8 -3.80 3.11 14.08
N LEU A 9 -2.58 3.52 13.79
CA LEU A 9 -2.17 4.92 13.97
C LEU A 9 -3.01 5.86 13.11
N GLN A 10 -3.28 5.51 11.88
CA GLN A 10 -4.06 6.31 10.94
C GLN A 10 -5.49 6.58 11.45
N ALA A 11 -6.10 5.58 12.08
CA ALA A 11 -7.44 5.71 12.65
C ALA A 11 -7.45 6.42 14.02
N LEU A 12 -6.46 6.15 14.89
CA LEU A 12 -6.50 6.57 16.28
C LEU A 12 -5.69 7.84 16.59
N LEU A 13 -4.52 8.02 15.96
CA LEU A 13 -3.60 9.10 16.30
C LEU A 13 -4.23 10.49 16.10
N PRO A 14 -4.90 10.81 14.97
CA PRO A 14 -5.51 12.12 14.78
C PRO A 14 -6.64 12.40 15.78
N ILE A 15 -7.47 11.40 16.09
CA ILE A 15 -8.55 11.51 17.08
C ILE A 15 -7.96 11.66 18.47
N SER A 16 -6.91 10.92 18.81
CA SER A 16 -6.23 11.02 20.11
C SER A 16 -5.59 12.40 20.34
N LEU A 17 -4.96 12.98 19.32
CA LEU A 17 -4.42 14.33 19.37
C LEU A 17 -5.53 15.38 19.54
N LEU A 18 -6.64 15.23 18.82
CA LEU A 18 -7.80 16.12 18.93
C LEU A 18 -8.40 16.08 20.35
N LEU A 19 -8.53 14.89 20.94
CA LEU A 19 -8.98 14.71 22.32
C LEU A 19 -8.00 15.30 23.32
N GLY A 20 -6.69 15.10 23.18
CA GLY A 20 -5.65 15.68 24.01
C GLY A 20 -5.69 17.21 24.02
N ALA A 21 -5.91 17.83 22.87
CA ALA A 21 -6.12 19.27 22.74
C ALA A 21 -7.40 19.73 23.42
N SER A 22 -8.52 19.04 23.21
CA SER A 22 -9.82 19.33 23.85
C SER A 22 -9.72 19.31 25.38
N TRP A 23 -9.06 18.29 25.95
CA TRP A 23 -8.84 18.17 27.37
C TRP A 23 -8.03 19.32 27.97
N ALA A 24 -7.06 19.84 27.25
CA ALA A 24 -6.26 20.97 27.72
C ALA A 24 -7.09 22.26 27.90
N ILE A 25 -8.14 22.42 27.09
CA ILE A 25 -8.98 23.62 27.11
C ILE A 25 -10.05 23.56 28.24
N LYS A 26 -10.55 22.37 28.52
CA LYS A 26 -11.66 22.18 29.49
C LYS A 26 -11.19 22.23 30.92
N LYS A 27 -12.03 22.82 31.81
CA LYS A 27 -11.82 22.81 33.25
C LYS A 27 -12.52 21.57 33.83
N GLY A 28 -11.77 20.62 34.37
CA GLY A 28 -12.33 19.47 35.09
C GLY A 28 -11.27 18.48 35.54
N ASN A 29 -11.54 17.78 36.63
CA ASN A 29 -10.67 16.75 37.21
C ASN A 29 -11.25 15.36 36.94
N ILE A 30 -11.21 14.92 35.68
CA ILE A 30 -11.48 13.50 35.41
C ILE A 30 -10.17 12.73 35.55
N SER A 31 -10.25 11.60 36.25
CA SER A 31 -9.04 10.81 36.50
C SER A 31 -8.45 10.24 35.20
N PRO A 32 -7.12 10.16 35.03
CA PRO A 32 -6.49 9.54 33.88
C PRO A 32 -6.95 8.07 33.67
N LYS A 33 -7.24 7.36 34.76
CA LYS A 33 -7.77 5.99 34.70
C LYS A 33 -9.13 5.94 34.00
N THR A 34 -10.05 6.85 34.33
CA THR A 34 -11.37 6.94 33.70
C THR A 34 -11.24 7.20 32.19
N LEU A 35 -10.31 8.09 31.77
CA LEU A 35 -10.06 8.40 30.39
C LEU A 35 -9.53 7.19 29.61
N ILE A 36 -8.59 6.44 30.18
CA ILE A 36 -8.06 5.22 29.59
C ILE A 36 -9.19 4.20 29.41
N TRP A 37 -9.99 3.93 30.44
CA TRP A 37 -11.11 3.00 30.34
C TRP A 37 -12.16 3.42 29.32
N LEU A 38 -12.55 4.70 29.28
CA LEU A 38 -13.48 5.21 28.27
C LEU A 38 -12.93 5.06 26.85
N SER A 39 -11.62 5.26 26.69
CA SER A 39 -10.97 5.06 25.39
C SER A 39 -11.00 3.60 24.96
N LEU A 40 -10.62 2.68 25.85
CA LEU A 40 -10.57 1.25 25.54
C LEU A 40 -11.96 0.66 25.27
N ILE A 41 -12.95 1.03 26.13
CA ILE A 41 -14.34 0.58 25.97
C ILE A 41 -14.94 1.16 24.67
N GLY A 42 -14.75 2.45 24.41
CA GLY A 42 -15.21 3.10 23.19
C GLY A 42 -14.63 2.46 21.95
N LEU A 43 -13.31 2.23 21.92
CA LEU A 43 -12.62 1.57 20.82
C LEU A 43 -13.15 0.15 20.59
N ALA A 44 -13.22 -0.67 21.65
CA ALA A 44 -13.69 -2.05 21.56
C ALA A 44 -15.15 -2.12 21.06
N LEU A 45 -16.03 -1.29 21.62
CA LEU A 45 -17.43 -1.23 21.18
C LEU A 45 -17.55 -0.76 19.71
N GLY A 46 -16.74 0.20 19.29
CA GLY A 46 -16.70 0.67 17.91
C GLY A 46 -16.32 -0.46 16.92
N VAL A 47 -15.31 -1.26 17.27
CA VAL A 47 -14.90 -2.44 16.48
C VAL A 47 -16.02 -3.47 16.46
N VAL A 48 -16.55 -3.87 17.62
CA VAL A 48 -17.61 -4.89 17.72
C VAL A 48 -18.85 -4.46 16.95
N LEU A 49 -19.29 -3.22 17.10
CA LEU A 49 -20.45 -2.69 16.36
C LEU A 49 -20.22 -2.77 14.85
N ARG A 50 -19.04 -2.35 14.38
CA ARG A 50 -18.77 -2.34 12.93
C ARG A 50 -18.68 -3.73 12.33
N LEU A 51 -18.10 -4.70 13.04
CA LEU A 51 -17.99 -6.09 12.58
C LEU A 51 -19.35 -6.81 12.52
N ASN A 52 -20.30 -6.44 13.40
CA ASN A 52 -21.63 -7.05 13.45
C ASN A 52 -22.66 -6.36 12.54
N ILE A 53 -22.38 -5.15 12.06
CA ILE A 53 -23.27 -4.44 11.15
C ILE A 53 -23.03 -4.90 9.72
N PRO A 54 -24.08 -5.32 8.97
CA PRO A 54 -23.92 -5.80 7.60
C PRO A 54 -23.36 -4.72 6.68
N ASN A 55 -22.52 -5.15 5.74
CA ASN A 55 -21.94 -4.26 4.74
C ASN A 55 -22.98 -3.95 3.65
N GLY A 56 -23.53 -2.73 3.66
CA GLY A 56 -24.46 -2.25 2.66
C GLY A 56 -24.30 -0.76 2.39
N GLN A 57 -24.74 -0.28 1.22
CA GLN A 57 -24.64 1.13 0.86
C GLN A 57 -25.48 2.02 1.81
N THR A 58 -26.69 1.58 2.14
CA THR A 58 -27.58 2.29 3.08
C THR A 58 -26.98 2.32 4.49
N THR A 59 -26.39 1.23 4.94
CA THR A 59 -25.72 1.15 6.24
C THR A 59 -24.51 2.09 6.31
N ASN A 60 -23.68 2.12 5.26
CA ASN A 60 -22.56 3.04 5.18
C ASN A 60 -23.02 4.50 5.17
N LEU A 61 -24.15 4.81 4.49
CA LEU A 61 -24.74 6.15 4.49
C LEU A 61 -25.10 6.59 5.92
N ILE A 62 -25.85 5.75 6.66
CA ILE A 62 -26.29 6.06 8.02
C ILE A 62 -25.11 6.24 8.97
N LEU A 63 -24.11 5.36 8.90
CA LEU A 63 -22.91 5.45 9.74
C LEU A 63 -22.11 6.72 9.44
N THR A 64 -21.90 7.04 8.17
CA THR A 64 -21.12 8.22 7.78
C THR A 64 -21.84 9.52 8.17
N ILE A 65 -23.15 9.60 8.01
CA ILE A 65 -23.95 10.73 8.49
C ILE A 65 -23.86 10.82 10.02
N GLY A 66 -23.99 9.71 10.74
CA GLY A 66 -23.88 9.66 12.19
C GLY A 66 -22.51 10.16 12.67
N PHE A 67 -21.43 9.73 12.04
CA PHE A 67 -20.07 10.20 12.37
C PHE A 67 -19.89 11.70 12.11
N LEU A 68 -20.39 12.22 10.98
CA LEU A 68 -20.36 13.65 10.68
C LEU A 68 -21.12 14.47 11.72
N ILE A 69 -22.32 14.01 12.12
CA ILE A 69 -23.10 14.68 13.17
C ILE A 69 -22.33 14.70 14.50
N ILE A 70 -21.75 13.57 14.90
CA ILE A 70 -20.96 13.48 16.14
C ILE A 70 -19.75 14.44 16.08
N PHE A 71 -19.02 14.51 14.97
CA PHE A 71 -17.91 15.45 14.81
C PHE A 71 -18.35 16.91 14.85
N LEU A 72 -19.50 17.27 14.25
CA LEU A 72 -20.06 18.62 14.31
C LEU A 72 -20.49 19.00 15.72
N LEU A 73 -21.18 18.11 16.43
CA LEU A 73 -21.57 18.31 17.82
C LEU A 73 -20.34 18.42 18.73
N PHE A 74 -19.30 17.62 18.48
CA PHE A 74 -18.01 17.77 19.16
C PHE A 74 -17.42 19.17 18.96
N ALA A 75 -17.37 19.68 17.72
CA ALA A 75 -16.85 21.02 17.44
C ALA A 75 -17.63 22.11 18.18
N ILE A 76 -18.96 22.05 18.13
CA ILE A 76 -19.84 22.99 18.85
C ILE A 76 -19.58 22.91 20.37
N SER A 77 -19.40 21.70 20.90
CA SER A 77 -19.15 21.49 22.33
C SER A 77 -17.83 22.08 22.83
N GLN A 78 -16.86 22.39 21.92
CA GLN A 78 -15.60 23.01 22.33
C GLN A 78 -15.78 24.41 22.95
N TRP A 79 -16.88 25.09 22.66
CA TRP A 79 -17.23 26.35 23.29
C TRP A 79 -17.71 26.17 24.76
N SER A 80 -18.21 24.98 25.12
CA SER A 80 -18.59 24.63 26.49
C SER A 80 -17.37 24.23 27.33
N LYS A 81 -17.31 24.70 28.57
CA LYS A 81 -16.23 24.38 29.52
C LYS A 81 -16.56 23.17 30.42
N SER A 82 -17.66 22.47 30.19
CA SER A 82 -18.12 21.34 31.01
C SER A 82 -17.18 20.15 30.94
N SER A 83 -16.79 19.59 32.07
CA SER A 83 -15.95 18.39 32.19
C SER A 83 -16.71 17.11 31.80
N ASN A 84 -18.01 17.04 32.11
CA ASN A 84 -18.83 15.86 31.81
C ASN A 84 -18.94 15.62 30.29
N LEU A 85 -19.06 16.70 29.50
CA LEU A 85 -19.03 16.60 28.06
C LEU A 85 -17.69 16.06 27.53
N ALA A 86 -16.59 16.34 28.23
CA ALA A 86 -15.28 15.85 27.82
C ALA A 86 -15.16 14.33 27.97
N ALA A 87 -15.73 13.73 29.02
CA ALA A 87 -15.77 12.25 29.15
C ALA A 87 -16.63 11.60 28.07
N PHE A 88 -17.80 12.18 27.78
CA PHE A 88 -18.66 11.72 26.70
C PHE A 88 -17.93 11.73 25.36
N TRP A 89 -17.22 12.83 25.02
CA TRP A 89 -16.50 12.93 23.76
C TRP A 89 -15.30 11.99 23.69
N GLN A 90 -14.65 11.70 24.82
CA GLN A 90 -13.60 10.68 24.85
C GLN A 90 -14.14 9.33 24.40
N PHE A 91 -15.28 8.91 24.94
CA PHE A 91 -15.92 7.66 24.56
C PHE A 91 -16.43 7.69 23.12
N ALA A 92 -17.19 8.73 22.72
CA ALA A 92 -17.83 8.81 21.42
C ALA A 92 -16.82 8.86 20.25
N LEU A 93 -15.75 9.65 20.37
CA LEU A 93 -14.74 9.74 19.32
C LEU A 93 -13.86 8.48 19.24
N MET A 94 -13.56 7.84 20.39
CA MET A 94 -12.86 6.56 20.37
C MET A 94 -13.72 5.43 19.80
N LEU A 95 -15.04 5.47 19.97
CA LEU A 95 -15.96 4.55 19.31
C LEU A 95 -15.91 4.74 17.78
N ILE A 96 -15.92 5.99 17.29
CA ILE A 96 -15.75 6.27 15.86
C ILE A 96 -14.39 5.76 15.36
N ALA A 97 -13.31 6.01 16.11
CA ALA A 97 -11.98 5.51 15.76
C ALA A 97 -11.95 3.98 15.61
N GLY A 98 -12.58 3.26 16.55
CA GLY A 98 -12.72 1.80 16.47
C GLY A 98 -13.54 1.35 15.27
N ALA A 99 -14.66 2.02 15.01
CA ALA A 99 -15.51 1.69 13.87
C ALA A 99 -14.86 2.01 12.52
N THR A 100 -14.07 3.09 12.43
CA THR A 100 -13.32 3.43 11.21
C THR A 100 -12.17 2.46 10.97
N TRP A 101 -11.42 2.08 12.02
CA TRP A 101 -10.38 1.07 11.92
C TRP A 101 -10.95 -0.29 11.49
N ALA A 102 -12.12 -0.69 12.03
CA ALA A 102 -12.78 -1.94 11.68
C ALA A 102 -13.38 -2.01 10.25
N LYS A 103 -13.32 -0.93 9.48
CA LYS A 103 -13.63 -0.95 8.03
C LYS A 103 -12.53 -1.57 7.19
N ASP A 104 -11.33 -1.72 7.74
CA ASP A 104 -10.19 -2.30 7.02
C ASP A 104 -10.49 -3.76 6.66
N PRO A 105 -10.45 -4.14 5.36
CA PRO A 105 -10.74 -5.51 4.94
C PRO A 105 -9.77 -6.54 5.53
N ASN A 106 -8.55 -6.13 5.88
CA ASN A 106 -7.55 -7.03 6.47
C ASN A 106 -7.80 -7.34 7.96
N ILE A 107 -8.75 -6.66 8.61
CA ILE A 107 -9.14 -6.96 10.00
C ILE A 107 -9.71 -8.36 10.11
N THR A 108 -10.38 -8.86 9.08
CA THR A 108 -10.89 -10.22 9.03
C THR A 108 -9.78 -11.26 9.15
N ALA A 109 -8.56 -10.94 8.70
CA ALA A 109 -7.39 -11.80 8.88
C ALA A 109 -6.96 -11.93 10.36
N LEU A 110 -7.34 -10.97 11.21
CA LEU A 110 -7.13 -11.06 12.66
C LEU A 110 -8.26 -11.81 13.38
N THR A 111 -9.48 -11.75 12.84
CA THR A 111 -10.68 -12.28 13.53
C THR A 111 -11.04 -13.70 13.11
N ASN A 112 -10.65 -14.13 11.90
CA ASN A 112 -11.00 -15.43 11.32
C ASN A 112 -9.84 -16.43 11.36
N THR A 113 -8.88 -16.27 12.26
CA THR A 113 -7.73 -17.17 12.36
C THR A 113 -8.06 -18.32 13.31
N ASP A 114 -8.21 -19.51 12.77
CA ASP A 114 -8.44 -20.74 13.57
C ASP A 114 -7.18 -21.20 14.31
N VAL A 115 -6.02 -20.69 13.95
CA VAL A 115 -4.72 -21.09 14.53
C VAL A 115 -3.95 -19.87 15.03
N ILE A 116 -3.60 -19.88 16.30
CA ILE A 116 -2.70 -18.89 16.90
C ILE A 116 -1.27 -19.20 16.42
N ASN A 117 -0.78 -18.43 15.48
CA ASN A 117 0.59 -18.51 14.98
C ASN A 117 1.38 -17.25 15.36
N THR A 118 2.69 -17.25 15.06
CA THR A 118 3.58 -16.12 15.34
C THR A 118 3.12 -14.82 14.67
N ASP A 119 2.61 -14.90 13.44
CA ASP A 119 2.14 -13.73 12.70
C ASP A 119 0.90 -13.10 13.35
N PHE A 120 -0.02 -13.92 13.85
CA PHE A 120 -1.17 -13.44 14.61
C PHE A 120 -0.74 -12.68 15.87
N ILE A 121 0.19 -13.26 16.64
CA ILE A 121 0.71 -12.63 17.88
C ILE A 121 1.39 -11.30 17.55
N LEU A 122 2.22 -11.24 16.50
CA LEU A 122 2.91 -10.02 16.07
C LEU A 122 1.92 -8.94 15.58
N ASN A 123 0.86 -9.34 14.87
CA ASN A 123 -0.14 -8.42 14.37
C ASN A 123 -1.00 -7.82 15.51
N ILE A 124 -1.42 -8.64 16.45
CA ILE A 124 -2.14 -8.17 17.66
C ILE A 124 -1.24 -7.27 18.51
N SER A 125 0.02 -7.63 18.70
CA SER A 125 0.98 -6.81 19.44
C SER A 125 1.17 -5.43 18.78
N ALA A 126 1.20 -5.38 17.45
CA ALA A 126 1.27 -4.12 16.71
C ALA A 126 0.04 -3.23 16.92
N VAL A 127 -1.16 -3.83 16.95
CA VAL A 127 -2.41 -3.12 17.26
C VAL A 127 -2.38 -2.55 18.69
N ILE A 128 -2.07 -3.38 19.67
CA ILE A 128 -2.00 -2.98 21.08
C ILE A 128 -0.99 -1.84 21.26
N PHE A 129 0.20 -1.96 20.66
CA PHE A 129 1.22 -0.93 20.73
C PHE A 129 0.76 0.37 20.05
N GLY A 130 0.08 0.33 18.92
CA GLY A 130 -0.50 1.48 18.23
C GLY A 130 -1.55 2.21 19.08
N VAL A 131 -2.40 1.48 19.78
CA VAL A 131 -3.39 2.03 20.73
C VAL A 131 -2.67 2.73 21.90
N ILE A 132 -1.71 2.07 22.54
CA ILE A 132 -0.94 2.63 23.65
C ILE A 132 -0.21 3.90 23.20
N PHE A 133 0.44 3.87 22.05
CA PHE A 133 1.16 5.01 21.50
C PHE A 133 0.23 6.20 21.21
N SER A 134 -0.95 5.96 20.63
CA SER A 134 -1.94 6.99 20.34
C SER A 134 -2.45 7.66 21.63
N LEU A 135 -2.74 6.88 22.66
CA LEU A 135 -3.15 7.41 23.98
C LEU A 135 -2.02 8.18 24.68
N ALA A 136 -0.78 7.68 24.58
CA ALA A 136 0.39 8.38 25.10
C ALA A 136 0.61 9.72 24.39
N SER A 137 0.40 9.78 23.08
CA SER A 137 0.48 11.02 22.27
C SER A 137 -0.60 12.02 22.67
N SER A 138 -1.82 11.56 22.97
CA SER A 138 -2.89 12.41 23.53
C SER A 138 -2.49 13.01 24.88
N ALA A 139 -1.95 12.19 25.78
CA ALA A 139 -1.47 12.64 27.09
C ALA A 139 -0.30 13.62 26.96
N TRP A 140 0.66 13.34 26.10
CA TRP A 140 1.77 14.24 25.80
C TRP A 140 1.29 15.62 25.34
N LEU A 141 0.36 15.66 24.38
CA LEU A 141 -0.19 16.93 23.88
C LEU A 141 -0.93 17.69 24.98
N TYR A 142 -1.74 16.98 25.77
CA TYR A 142 -2.41 17.57 26.94
C TYR A 142 -1.43 18.23 27.90
N PHE A 143 -0.36 17.54 28.32
CA PHE A 143 0.64 18.07 29.23
C PHE A 143 1.40 19.27 28.66
N LEU A 144 1.74 19.20 27.36
CA LEU A 144 2.39 20.30 26.65
C LEU A 144 1.50 21.56 26.67
N LEU A 145 0.22 21.42 26.30
CA LEU A 145 -0.72 22.53 26.27
C LEU A 145 -0.98 23.12 27.65
N LYS A 146 -1.09 22.30 28.70
CA LYS A 146 -1.22 22.75 30.07
C LYS A 146 0.00 23.54 30.56
N GLN A 147 1.20 23.13 30.20
CA GLN A 147 2.41 23.88 30.50
C GLN A 147 2.42 25.24 29.80
N GLN A 148 2.00 25.29 28.53
CA GLN A 148 1.93 26.53 27.76
C GLN A 148 0.88 27.51 28.35
N GLN A 149 -0.31 27.01 28.71
CA GLN A 149 -1.35 27.83 29.35
C GLN A 149 -0.87 28.50 30.64
N LYS A 150 -0.09 27.79 31.48
CA LYS A 150 0.50 28.35 32.71
C LYS A 150 1.52 29.45 32.43
N THR A 151 2.16 29.46 31.27
CA THR A 151 3.23 30.41 30.96
C THR A 151 2.74 31.61 30.12
N GLN A 152 1.74 31.43 29.29
CA GLN A 152 1.31 32.45 28.30
C GLN A 152 -0.19 32.78 28.31
N GLY A 153 -1.01 32.03 29.03
CA GLY A 153 -2.47 32.19 28.97
C GLY A 153 -3.10 31.39 27.84
N LYS A 154 -4.03 31.98 27.06
CA LYS A 154 -4.78 31.21 26.03
C LYS A 154 -3.91 30.84 24.85
N PRO A 155 -3.82 29.54 24.47
CA PRO A 155 -3.02 29.05 23.36
C PRO A 155 -3.79 29.16 22.01
N THR A 156 -4.00 30.36 21.49
CA THR A 156 -4.81 30.59 20.27
C THR A 156 -4.25 29.89 19.03
N ALA A 157 -2.93 29.87 18.85
CA ALA A 157 -2.27 29.19 17.73
C ALA A 157 -2.52 27.67 17.72
N LEU A 158 -2.66 27.07 18.90
CA LEU A 158 -2.88 25.64 19.04
C LEU A 158 -4.34 25.24 18.81
N LEU A 159 -5.27 26.14 19.03
CA LEU A 159 -6.67 25.96 18.62
C LEU A 159 -6.81 25.92 17.12
N ALA A 160 -6.07 26.77 16.41
CA ALA A 160 -6.03 26.75 14.94
C ALA A 160 -5.50 25.41 14.40
N LEU A 161 -4.46 24.85 15.03
CA LEU A 161 -3.90 23.55 14.65
C LEU A 161 -4.88 22.41 14.91
N SER A 162 -5.62 22.45 16.04
CA SER A 162 -6.68 21.47 16.31
C SER A 162 -7.81 21.55 15.28
N PHE A 163 -8.11 22.75 14.79
CA PHE A 163 -9.10 22.95 13.72
C PHE A 163 -8.63 22.37 12.37
N LEU A 164 -7.36 22.53 12.01
CA LEU A 164 -6.79 21.89 10.81
C LEU A 164 -6.88 20.37 10.88
N LEU A 165 -6.58 19.77 12.05
CA LEU A 165 -6.72 18.35 12.25
C LEU A 165 -8.18 17.89 12.14
N PHE A 166 -9.10 18.68 12.66
CA PHE A 166 -10.53 18.44 12.56
C PHE A 166 -11.00 18.45 11.08
N ILE A 167 -10.54 19.42 10.28
CA ILE A 167 -10.82 19.46 8.84
C ILE A 167 -10.26 18.21 8.16
N ALA A 168 -9.01 17.81 8.45
CA ALA A 168 -8.38 16.63 7.87
C ALA A 168 -9.16 15.33 8.17
N LEU A 169 -9.86 15.23 9.30
CA LEU A 169 -10.72 14.11 9.66
C LEU A 169 -12.10 14.16 8.96
N ILE A 170 -12.67 15.36 8.78
CA ILE A 170 -14.00 15.52 8.18
C ILE A 170 -13.98 15.35 6.67
N LEU A 171 -12.96 15.84 5.97
CA LEU A 171 -12.90 15.81 4.50
C LEU A 171 -13.09 14.39 3.92
N PRO A 172 -12.41 13.35 4.41
CA PRO A 172 -12.63 11.97 3.94
C PRO A 172 -14.06 11.46 4.22
N LEU A 173 -14.66 11.83 5.36
CA LEU A 173 -16.03 11.44 5.70
C LEU A 173 -17.05 12.11 4.77
N VAL A 174 -16.85 13.39 4.43
CA VAL A 174 -17.69 14.09 3.45
C VAL A 174 -17.56 13.45 2.07
N ALA A 175 -16.35 13.07 1.68
CA ALA A 175 -16.10 12.38 0.42
C ALA A 175 -16.75 10.99 0.39
N GLU A 176 -16.69 10.23 1.49
CA GLU A 176 -17.36 8.94 1.62
C GLU A 176 -18.88 9.09 1.55
N LEU A 177 -19.45 10.12 2.20
CA LEU A 177 -20.87 10.47 2.10
C LEU A 177 -21.26 10.73 0.64
N LEU A 178 -20.49 11.59 -0.04
CA LEU A 178 -20.74 11.95 -1.44
C LEU A 178 -20.67 10.73 -2.36
N LEU A 179 -19.68 9.87 -2.17
CA LEU A 179 -19.52 8.63 -2.93
C LEU A 179 -20.72 7.69 -2.72
N THR A 180 -21.19 7.55 -1.48
CA THR A 180 -22.30 6.69 -1.14
C THR A 180 -23.61 7.22 -1.74
N LEU A 181 -23.82 8.55 -1.70
CA LEU A 181 -24.99 9.18 -2.35
C LEU A 181 -24.98 9.00 -3.87
N MET A 182 -23.81 9.08 -4.52
CA MET A 182 -23.67 8.80 -5.95
C MET A 182 -23.95 7.31 -6.28
N LYS A 183 -23.49 6.38 -5.45
CA LYS A 183 -23.76 4.93 -5.62
C LYS A 183 -25.24 4.59 -5.44
N LEU A 184 -25.95 5.29 -4.56
CA LEU A 184 -27.39 5.16 -4.38
C LEU A 184 -28.22 5.93 -5.43
N GLN A 185 -27.57 6.57 -6.39
CA GLN A 185 -28.19 7.38 -7.44
C GLN A 185 -29.05 8.56 -6.92
N LEU A 186 -28.81 8.99 -5.68
CA LEU A 186 -29.44 10.17 -5.10
C LEU A 186 -28.83 11.48 -5.60
N ILE A 187 -27.63 11.42 -6.12
CA ILE A 187 -26.88 12.56 -6.71
C ILE A 187 -26.20 12.08 -7.99
N GLU A 188 -26.23 12.90 -9.04
CA GLU A 188 -25.56 12.63 -10.31
C GLU A 188 -24.05 12.45 -10.17
N LEU A 189 -23.51 11.48 -10.90
CA LEU A 189 -22.08 11.21 -10.99
C LEU A 189 -21.42 12.23 -11.94
N THR A 190 -20.66 13.19 -11.39
CA THR A 190 -19.93 14.17 -12.18
C THR A 190 -18.40 14.02 -11.99
N LYS A 191 -17.64 14.43 -13.02
CA LYS A 191 -16.15 14.39 -12.95
C LYS A 191 -15.59 15.16 -11.75
N VAL A 192 -16.19 16.31 -11.40
CA VAL A 192 -15.76 17.15 -10.28
C VAL A 192 -15.96 16.44 -8.94
N ARG A 193 -17.14 15.84 -8.72
CA ARG A 193 -17.45 15.10 -7.50
C ARG A 193 -16.55 13.87 -7.35
N LEU A 194 -16.33 13.13 -8.44
CA LEU A 194 -15.46 11.95 -8.43
C LEU A 194 -14.01 12.34 -8.15
N SER A 195 -13.52 13.43 -8.75
CA SER A 195 -12.18 13.97 -8.47
C SER A 195 -12.01 14.39 -7.01
N PHE A 196 -13.05 15.02 -6.41
CA PHE A 196 -13.03 15.37 -4.99
C PHE A 196 -12.94 14.13 -4.11
N VAL A 197 -13.73 13.09 -4.39
CA VAL A 197 -13.71 11.82 -3.66
C VAL A 197 -12.33 11.17 -3.75
N ALA A 198 -11.74 11.10 -4.94
CA ALA A 198 -10.41 10.52 -5.14
C ALA A 198 -9.32 11.27 -4.34
N LYS A 199 -9.27 12.59 -4.48
CA LYS A 199 -8.29 13.45 -3.75
C LYS A 199 -8.48 13.40 -2.23
N SER A 200 -9.71 13.30 -1.76
CA SER A 200 -9.99 13.19 -0.32
C SER A 200 -9.57 11.84 0.24
N GLY A 201 -9.59 10.78 -0.57
CA GLY A 201 -9.03 9.46 -0.20
C GLY A 201 -7.53 9.53 0.06
N GLU A 202 -6.79 10.32 -0.71
CA GLU A 202 -5.36 10.56 -0.48
C GLU A 202 -5.08 11.19 0.90
N ILE A 203 -5.96 12.11 1.38
CA ILE A 203 -5.82 12.71 2.71
C ILE A 203 -5.79 11.64 3.80
N THR A 204 -6.60 10.59 3.67
CA THR A 204 -6.60 9.48 4.63
C THR A 204 -5.25 8.79 4.66
N ALA A 205 -4.62 8.53 3.51
CA ALA A 205 -3.29 7.95 3.43
C ALA A 205 -2.21 8.84 4.10
N TRP A 206 -2.37 10.17 4.00
CA TRP A 206 -1.44 11.15 4.56
C TRP A 206 -1.71 11.53 6.02
N LEU A 207 -2.76 11.01 6.68
CA LEU A 207 -3.14 11.41 8.05
C LEU A 207 -2.01 11.29 9.07
N ASN A 208 -1.22 10.22 9.03
CA ASN A 208 -0.07 10.06 9.93
C ASN A 208 0.98 11.15 9.71
N ILE A 209 1.27 11.51 8.46
CA ILE A 209 2.21 12.58 8.12
C ILE A 209 1.66 13.94 8.55
N ILE A 210 0.37 14.19 8.34
CA ILE A 210 -0.30 15.40 8.82
C ILE A 210 -0.17 15.50 10.34
N CYS A 211 -0.38 14.42 11.08
CA CYS A 211 -0.19 14.37 12.54
C CYS A 211 1.27 14.68 12.93
N VAL A 212 2.25 14.10 12.23
CA VAL A 212 3.69 14.37 12.47
C VAL A 212 4.01 15.84 12.27
N VAL A 213 3.54 16.44 11.18
CA VAL A 213 3.76 17.87 10.89
C VAL A 213 3.10 18.76 11.96
N LEU A 214 1.86 18.45 12.34
CA LEU A 214 1.16 19.19 13.40
C LEU A 214 1.85 19.05 14.75
N MET A 215 2.28 17.86 15.14
CA MET A 215 3.06 17.63 16.37
C MET A 215 4.37 18.43 16.34
N LEU A 216 5.06 18.47 15.22
CA LEU A 216 6.30 19.22 15.06
C LEU A 216 6.06 20.73 15.20
N VAL A 217 5.04 21.28 14.53
CA VAL A 217 4.69 22.70 14.63
C VAL A 217 4.31 23.08 16.06
N VAL A 218 3.49 22.27 16.73
CA VAL A 218 3.13 22.46 18.15
C VAL A 218 4.37 22.46 19.03
N LEU A 219 5.29 21.52 18.80
CA LEU A 219 6.52 21.40 19.56
C LEU A 219 7.45 22.61 19.34
N CYS A 220 7.57 23.10 18.12
CA CYS A 220 8.34 24.31 17.81
C CYS A 220 7.74 25.55 18.52
N ILE A 221 6.43 25.74 18.43
CA ILE A 221 5.72 26.83 19.13
C ILE A 221 5.96 26.74 20.64
N PHE A 222 5.81 25.56 21.24
CA PHE A 222 6.06 25.33 22.66
C PHE A 222 7.51 25.64 23.05
N THR A 223 8.47 25.21 22.24
CA THR A 223 9.90 25.43 22.50
C THR A 223 10.23 26.92 22.48
N ILE A 224 9.75 27.66 21.48
CA ILE A 224 10.02 29.09 21.33
C ILE A 224 9.29 29.89 22.42
N GLN A 225 8.01 29.64 22.64
CA GLN A 225 7.18 30.48 23.48
C GLN A 225 7.25 30.12 24.98
N THR A 226 7.41 28.84 25.29
CA THR A 226 7.35 28.37 26.69
C THR A 226 8.71 27.99 27.24
N HIS A 227 9.44 27.11 26.57
CA HIS A 227 10.72 26.61 27.06
C HIS A 227 11.80 27.71 27.08
N SER A 228 11.93 28.48 26.00
CA SER A 228 12.92 29.56 25.90
C SER A 228 12.64 30.70 26.89
N LYS A 229 11.34 31.00 27.15
CA LYS A 229 10.94 31.99 28.16
C LYS A 229 11.32 31.51 29.56
N ARG A 230 10.96 30.28 29.94
CA ARG A 230 11.32 29.68 31.25
C ARG A 230 12.82 29.64 31.45
N LEU A 231 13.59 29.32 30.43
CA LEU A 231 15.04 29.28 30.50
C LEU A 231 15.64 30.67 30.78
N ARG A 232 15.13 31.71 30.10
CA ARG A 232 15.55 33.11 30.33
C ARG A 232 15.22 33.56 31.74
N GLU A 233 14.00 33.30 32.23
CA GLU A 233 13.56 33.63 33.55
C GLU A 233 14.37 32.93 34.66
N ALA A 234 14.75 31.65 34.44
CA ALA A 234 15.58 30.88 35.35
C ALA A 234 17.04 31.38 35.40
N LYS A 235 17.57 31.85 34.22
CA LYS A 235 18.92 32.43 34.17
C LYS A 235 19.02 33.81 34.80
N ALA A 236 17.96 34.61 34.71
CA ALA A 236 17.90 35.96 35.24
C ALA A 236 17.67 35.99 36.77
N GLU A 237 17.24 34.89 37.39
CA GLU A 237 16.94 34.82 38.81
C GLU A 237 18.21 34.81 39.65
N LYS A 238 18.26 35.69 40.62
CA LYS A 238 19.41 35.87 41.55
C LYS A 238 19.25 35.06 42.85
N ASP A 239 18.00 34.86 43.35
CA ASP A 239 17.76 34.04 44.50
C ASP A 239 17.95 32.56 44.18
N LEU A 240 18.78 31.89 44.94
CA LEU A 240 19.14 30.49 44.77
C LEU A 240 17.94 29.53 44.91
N ILE A 241 17.02 29.83 45.80
CA ILE A 241 15.84 28.98 46.04
C ILE A 241 14.86 29.11 44.87
N GLU A 242 14.52 30.34 44.45
CA GLU A 242 13.63 30.61 43.34
C GLU A 242 14.24 30.14 42.01
N LYS A 243 15.55 30.29 41.83
CA LYS A 243 16.27 29.75 40.66
C LYS A 243 16.13 28.25 40.57
N ARG A 244 16.26 27.47 41.64
CA ARG A 244 16.07 26.03 41.65
C ARG A 244 14.63 25.64 41.27
N LYS A 245 13.62 26.36 41.76
CA LYS A 245 12.20 26.15 41.41
C LYS A 245 11.98 26.40 39.90
N LYS A 246 12.51 27.51 39.37
CA LYS A 246 12.42 27.82 37.92
C LYS A 246 13.15 26.79 37.04
N LEU A 247 14.31 26.32 37.49
CA LEU A 247 15.03 25.24 36.80
C LEU A 247 14.26 23.93 36.78
N ALA A 248 13.49 23.57 37.78
CA ALA A 248 12.61 22.41 37.76
C ALA A 248 11.53 22.50 36.66
N PHE A 249 10.97 23.70 36.43
CA PHE A 249 10.03 23.92 35.33
C PHE A 249 10.73 23.84 33.94
N VAL A 250 11.99 24.32 33.82
CA VAL A 250 12.80 24.16 32.60
C VAL A 250 13.05 22.68 32.34
N GLN A 251 13.39 21.92 33.38
CA GLN A 251 13.65 20.47 33.21
C GLN A 251 12.36 19.71 32.78
N THR A 252 11.21 20.09 33.34
CA THR A 252 9.92 19.51 32.92
C THR A 252 9.62 19.79 31.43
N SER A 253 9.82 21.06 31.02
CA SER A 253 9.61 21.41 29.60
C SER A 253 10.62 20.70 28.66
N LYS A 254 11.88 20.53 29.09
CA LYS A 254 12.89 19.76 28.35
C LYS A 254 12.47 18.30 28.16
N ARG A 255 11.95 17.65 29.21
CA ARG A 255 11.43 16.28 29.10
C ARG A 255 10.23 16.20 28.14
N THR A 256 9.31 17.16 28.18
CA THR A 256 8.17 17.22 27.25
C THR A 256 8.64 17.35 25.78
N ILE A 257 9.67 18.17 25.54
CA ILE A 257 10.26 18.31 24.20
C ILE A 257 10.90 17.00 23.75
N LEU A 258 11.69 16.35 24.63
CA LEU A 258 12.34 15.09 24.30
C LEU A 258 11.35 13.99 23.92
N TRP A 259 10.30 13.80 24.71
CA TRP A 259 9.23 12.84 24.41
C TRP A 259 8.50 13.18 23.11
N GLY A 260 8.29 14.47 22.82
CA GLY A 260 7.71 14.92 21.56
C GLY A 260 8.59 14.58 20.36
N ILE A 261 9.89 14.85 20.44
CA ILE A 261 10.84 14.52 19.38
C ILE A 261 10.86 13.01 19.13
N LEU A 262 10.95 12.21 20.19
CA LEU A 262 10.96 10.74 20.08
C LEU A 262 9.67 10.22 19.43
N GLY A 263 8.51 10.75 19.84
CA GLY A 263 7.23 10.37 19.24
C GLY A 263 7.12 10.76 17.77
N ILE A 264 7.52 11.97 17.40
CA ILE A 264 7.54 12.45 16.00
C ILE A 264 8.44 11.58 15.14
N LEU A 265 9.68 11.34 15.58
CA LEU A 265 10.64 10.50 14.86
C LEU A 265 10.13 9.07 14.70
N PHE A 266 9.50 8.53 15.74
CA PHE A 266 8.96 7.17 15.70
C PHE A 266 7.84 7.04 14.65
N VAL A 267 6.85 7.94 14.63
CA VAL A 267 5.77 7.90 13.63
C VAL A 267 6.32 8.14 12.22
N ALA A 268 7.20 9.14 12.06
CA ALA A 268 7.80 9.44 10.76
C ALA A 268 8.61 8.25 10.21
N ALA A 269 9.45 7.65 11.05
CA ALA A 269 10.25 6.47 10.66
C ALA A 269 9.37 5.27 10.31
N SER A 270 8.31 5.02 11.11
CA SER A 270 7.38 3.92 10.85
C SER A 270 6.62 4.12 9.54
N GLN A 271 6.17 5.35 9.24
CA GLN A 271 5.47 5.68 8.01
C GLN A 271 6.40 5.56 6.80
N LEU A 272 7.63 6.08 6.88
CA LEU A 272 8.63 5.95 5.82
C LEU A 272 9.00 4.49 5.56
N TYR A 273 9.17 3.69 6.62
CA TYR A 273 9.44 2.26 6.48
C TYR A 273 8.27 1.56 5.78
N TRP A 274 7.02 1.89 6.15
CA TRP A 274 5.84 1.38 5.47
C TRP A 274 5.87 1.73 3.98
N GLU A 275 6.00 3.00 3.62
CA GLU A 275 5.93 3.47 2.24
C GLU A 275 7.08 2.98 1.35
N LYS A 276 8.29 2.91 1.89
CA LYS A 276 9.49 2.60 1.10
C LYS A 276 9.89 1.13 1.11
N VAL A 277 9.44 0.38 2.10
CA VAL A 277 9.88 -1.03 2.29
C VAL A 277 8.70 -1.97 2.38
N ALA A 278 7.82 -1.79 3.39
CA ALA A 278 6.84 -2.81 3.74
C ALA A 278 5.63 -2.85 2.80
N SER A 279 5.24 -1.74 2.16
CA SER A 279 4.14 -1.65 1.19
C SER A 279 4.58 -1.90 -0.24
N GLN A 280 5.90 -2.00 -0.49
CA GLN A 280 6.38 -2.28 -1.84
C GLN A 280 5.96 -3.68 -2.27
N PRO A 281 5.47 -3.83 -3.50
CA PRO A 281 5.19 -5.14 -4.03
C PRO A 281 6.48 -5.98 -4.01
N PRO A 282 6.37 -7.29 -3.77
CA PRO A 282 7.53 -8.14 -3.77
C PRO A 282 8.22 -8.07 -5.14
N GLN A 283 9.54 -7.92 -5.13
CA GLN A 283 10.33 -7.84 -6.35
C GLN A 283 10.40 -9.22 -7.00
N LEU A 284 10.24 -9.24 -8.32
CA LEU A 284 10.43 -10.45 -9.12
C LEU A 284 11.88 -10.92 -9.01
N SER A 285 12.10 -12.23 -8.87
CA SER A 285 13.44 -12.80 -9.04
C SER A 285 13.93 -12.53 -10.46
N GLU A 286 15.23 -12.43 -10.64
CA GLU A 286 15.84 -12.27 -11.96
C GLU A 286 15.44 -13.44 -12.86
N ALA A 287 15.10 -13.13 -14.12
CA ALA A 287 14.75 -14.15 -15.10
C ALA A 287 16.02 -14.62 -15.83
N VAL A 288 16.23 -15.93 -15.91
CA VAL A 288 17.33 -16.51 -16.67
C VAL A 288 16.99 -16.42 -18.16
N PRO A 289 17.83 -15.75 -18.98
CA PRO A 289 17.61 -15.69 -20.41
C PRO A 289 17.82 -17.07 -21.05
N VAL A 290 16.90 -17.45 -21.94
CA VAL A 290 16.95 -18.70 -22.69
C VAL A 290 16.95 -18.43 -24.19
N GLN A 291 17.59 -19.29 -24.92
CA GLN A 291 17.66 -19.24 -26.39
C GLN A 291 17.05 -20.51 -27.00
N LEU A 292 16.55 -20.38 -28.21
CA LEU A 292 16.09 -21.52 -28.98
C LEU A 292 17.29 -22.25 -29.59
N ASN A 293 17.21 -23.56 -29.65
CA ASN A 293 18.17 -24.39 -30.36
C ASN A 293 17.83 -24.43 -31.88
N ASP A 294 18.60 -25.19 -32.66
CA ASP A 294 18.39 -25.36 -34.11
C ASP A 294 17.04 -25.97 -34.50
N LYS A 295 16.34 -26.60 -33.53
CA LYS A 295 15.00 -27.17 -33.69
C LYS A 295 13.88 -26.21 -33.24
N ASN A 296 14.21 -24.95 -32.97
CA ASN A 296 13.28 -23.97 -32.42
C ASN A 296 12.67 -24.40 -31.07
N GLU A 297 13.48 -24.97 -30.18
CA GLU A 297 13.06 -25.46 -28.87
C GLU A 297 13.96 -24.91 -27.78
N VAL A 298 13.37 -24.64 -26.60
CA VAL A 298 14.08 -24.35 -25.35
C VAL A 298 14.23 -25.65 -24.57
N HIS A 299 15.46 -25.99 -24.19
CA HIS A 299 15.80 -27.15 -23.39
C HIS A 299 16.26 -26.70 -22.00
N LEU A 300 15.63 -27.20 -20.93
CA LEU A 300 15.94 -26.88 -19.55
C LEU A 300 16.21 -28.16 -18.77
N ALA A 301 17.38 -28.23 -18.12
CA ALA A 301 17.72 -29.38 -17.28
C ALA A 301 16.70 -29.56 -16.14
N LEU A 302 16.20 -30.77 -15.97
CA LEU A 302 15.12 -31.07 -15.01
C LEU A 302 15.60 -31.07 -13.55
N GLU A 303 16.84 -31.51 -13.29
CA GLU A 303 17.34 -31.72 -11.92
C GLU A 303 17.29 -30.45 -11.05
N PRO A 304 17.76 -29.28 -11.50
CA PRO A 304 17.69 -28.05 -10.72
C PRO A 304 16.26 -27.58 -10.43
N LEU A 305 15.28 -28.02 -11.22
CA LEU A 305 13.89 -27.57 -11.15
C LEU A 305 13.03 -28.39 -10.19
N LYS A 306 13.57 -29.46 -9.60
CA LYS A 306 12.85 -30.36 -8.70
C LYS A 306 12.69 -29.81 -7.27
N ASP A 307 13.37 -28.71 -6.94
CA ASP A 307 13.47 -28.17 -5.58
C ASP A 307 12.18 -27.54 -5.02
N GLY A 308 11.10 -27.50 -5.82
CA GLY A 308 9.81 -26.89 -5.43
C GLY A 308 9.80 -25.37 -5.44
N LYS A 309 10.87 -24.71 -5.91
CA LYS A 309 10.92 -23.27 -6.03
C LYS A 309 10.45 -22.81 -7.41
N LEU A 310 10.15 -21.52 -7.52
CA LEU A 310 9.79 -20.86 -8.78
C LEU A 310 11.07 -20.50 -9.54
N HIS A 311 11.32 -21.18 -10.66
CA HIS A 311 12.43 -20.91 -11.56
C HIS A 311 11.94 -20.10 -12.75
N ARG A 312 12.38 -18.83 -12.83
CA ARG A 312 11.94 -17.88 -13.85
C ARG A 312 12.90 -17.81 -15.00
N PHE A 313 12.32 -17.82 -16.21
CA PHE A 313 13.02 -17.73 -17.49
C PHE A 313 12.44 -16.61 -18.33
N VAL A 314 13.24 -16.11 -19.28
CA VAL A 314 12.79 -15.14 -20.28
C VAL A 314 13.32 -15.52 -21.64
N TRP A 315 12.43 -15.58 -22.61
CA TRP A 315 12.73 -15.69 -24.01
C TRP A 315 12.40 -14.36 -24.71
N ILE A 316 13.31 -13.89 -25.55
CA ILE A 316 13.11 -12.67 -26.33
C ILE A 316 12.68 -13.07 -27.72
N ALA A 317 11.45 -12.73 -28.10
CA ALA A 317 10.90 -12.96 -29.43
C ALA A 317 11.54 -12.01 -30.45
N ASP A 318 11.40 -12.31 -31.74
CA ASP A 318 12.02 -11.56 -32.85
C ASP A 318 11.67 -10.06 -32.83
N GLY A 319 10.49 -9.69 -32.33
CA GLY A 319 10.09 -8.30 -32.17
C GLY A 319 10.68 -7.63 -30.95
N GLY A 320 11.53 -8.28 -30.16
CA GLY A 320 12.08 -7.79 -28.91
C GLY A 320 11.13 -7.97 -27.72
N LYS A 321 9.97 -8.59 -27.90
CA LYS A 321 9.03 -8.82 -26.81
C LYS A 321 9.57 -9.88 -25.86
N ALA A 322 9.66 -9.53 -24.57
CA ALA A 322 10.18 -10.40 -23.52
C ALA A 322 9.04 -11.30 -22.99
N VAL A 323 9.07 -12.56 -23.38
CA VAL A 323 8.13 -13.58 -22.89
C VAL A 323 8.72 -14.24 -21.66
N ARG A 324 8.18 -13.88 -20.47
CA ARG A 324 8.59 -14.46 -19.21
C ARG A 324 7.74 -15.69 -18.90
N PHE A 325 8.38 -16.73 -18.40
CA PHE A 325 7.71 -17.93 -17.93
C PHE A 325 8.45 -18.50 -16.71
N PHE A 326 7.79 -19.38 -15.99
CA PHE A 326 8.44 -20.08 -14.91
C PHE A 326 8.05 -21.55 -14.88
N ILE A 327 8.94 -22.31 -14.27
CA ILE A 327 8.74 -23.74 -14.01
C ILE A 327 8.78 -23.95 -12.52
N ILE A 328 7.90 -24.82 -12.04
CA ILE A 328 7.81 -25.19 -10.64
C ILE A 328 7.45 -26.66 -10.47
N ASN A 329 8.11 -27.34 -9.53
CA ASN A 329 7.66 -28.63 -9.08
C ASN A 329 6.54 -28.48 -8.04
N ARG A 330 5.35 -28.94 -8.37
CA ARG A 330 4.14 -28.76 -7.53
C ARG A 330 4.08 -29.65 -6.31
N GLN A 331 4.91 -30.68 -6.21
CA GLN A 331 4.89 -31.66 -5.14
C GLN A 331 6.32 -31.93 -4.64
N PRO A 332 6.60 -31.80 -3.33
CA PRO A 332 7.96 -31.96 -2.79
C PRO A 332 8.49 -33.40 -2.91
N ASN A 333 7.62 -34.40 -2.91
CA ASN A 333 8.00 -35.82 -2.87
C ASN A 333 7.81 -36.56 -4.20
N LYS A 334 7.37 -35.85 -5.24
CA LYS A 334 7.11 -36.43 -6.55
C LYS A 334 7.40 -35.39 -7.63
N VAL A 335 7.98 -35.82 -8.74
CA VAL A 335 8.15 -34.93 -9.89
C VAL A 335 6.78 -34.65 -10.51
N SER A 336 6.30 -33.42 -10.35
CA SER A 336 5.03 -32.93 -10.88
C SER A 336 5.24 -31.51 -11.37
N MET A 337 5.88 -31.40 -12.54
CA MET A 337 6.26 -30.11 -13.11
C MET A 337 5.05 -29.36 -13.64
N ALA A 338 5.15 -28.04 -13.62
CA ALA A 338 4.27 -27.13 -14.35
C ALA A 338 5.12 -26.07 -15.03
N ALA A 339 4.91 -25.87 -16.32
CA ALA A 339 5.46 -24.78 -17.11
C ALA A 339 4.34 -23.79 -17.41
N VAL A 340 4.51 -22.54 -16.99
CA VAL A 340 3.46 -21.52 -17.07
C VAL A 340 4.05 -20.17 -17.42
N PHE A 341 3.30 -19.32 -18.11
CA PHE A 341 3.68 -17.94 -18.33
C PHE A 341 3.69 -17.16 -17.01
N ASP A 342 4.62 -16.24 -16.85
CA ASP A 342 4.72 -15.35 -15.68
C ASP A 342 3.71 -14.19 -15.80
N ALA A 343 2.48 -14.54 -16.12
CA ALA A 343 1.35 -13.66 -16.38
C ALA A 343 0.02 -14.36 -16.11
N CYS A 344 -1.02 -13.61 -15.78
CA CYS A 344 -2.39 -14.10 -15.69
C CYS A 344 -3.37 -13.23 -16.50
N LEU A 345 -4.54 -13.77 -16.78
CA LEU A 345 -5.58 -13.06 -17.55
C LEU A 345 -6.16 -11.83 -16.85
N LEU A 346 -6.06 -11.75 -15.51
CA LEU A 346 -6.62 -10.65 -14.72
C LEU A 346 -5.62 -9.52 -14.47
N CYS A 347 -4.37 -9.86 -14.12
CA CYS A 347 -3.34 -8.89 -13.73
C CYS A 347 -2.28 -8.64 -14.81
N GLY A 348 -2.37 -9.34 -15.96
CA GLY A 348 -1.38 -9.23 -17.03
C GLY A 348 -0.01 -9.78 -16.61
N ASP A 349 1.06 -9.14 -17.08
CA ASP A 349 2.47 -9.51 -16.91
C ASP A 349 3.13 -8.98 -15.63
N GLN A 350 2.34 -8.77 -14.54
CA GLN A 350 2.90 -8.37 -13.24
C GLN A 350 3.80 -9.45 -12.62
N GLY A 351 3.58 -10.70 -12.97
CA GLY A 351 4.39 -11.84 -12.56
C GLY A 351 4.05 -12.39 -11.18
N TYR A 352 4.82 -13.38 -10.76
CA TYR A 352 4.63 -14.13 -9.52
C TYR A 352 5.92 -14.21 -8.72
N VAL A 353 5.81 -14.31 -7.40
CA VAL A 353 6.95 -14.48 -6.49
C VAL A 353 6.71 -15.64 -5.54
N MET A 354 7.78 -16.23 -5.05
CA MET A 354 7.73 -17.22 -3.98
C MET A 354 7.80 -16.50 -2.63
N GLN A 355 6.80 -16.69 -1.76
CA GLN A 355 6.82 -16.23 -0.36
C GLN A 355 6.63 -17.45 0.54
N GLY A 356 7.70 -17.85 1.23
CA GLY A 356 7.71 -19.13 1.97
C GLY A 356 7.40 -20.30 1.03
N ASN A 357 6.37 -21.07 1.32
CA ASN A 357 5.91 -22.22 0.54
C ASN A 357 4.70 -21.89 -0.37
N GLN A 358 4.48 -20.62 -0.71
CA GLN A 358 3.35 -20.20 -1.54
C GLN A 358 3.84 -19.33 -2.69
N VAL A 359 3.15 -19.44 -3.82
CA VAL A 359 3.33 -18.55 -4.97
C VAL A 359 2.30 -17.44 -4.86
N VAL A 360 2.76 -16.20 -4.98
CA VAL A 360 1.93 -14.99 -4.82
C VAL A 360 1.94 -14.19 -6.12
N CYS A 361 0.77 -13.81 -6.61
CA CYS A 361 0.64 -12.89 -7.73
C CYS A 361 1.04 -11.48 -7.30
N VAL A 362 2.02 -10.87 -7.95
CA VAL A 362 2.51 -9.52 -7.60
C VAL A 362 1.44 -8.45 -7.84
N GLY A 363 0.59 -8.62 -8.87
CA GLY A 363 -0.43 -7.64 -9.22
C GLY A 363 -1.58 -7.53 -8.23
N CYS A 364 -2.06 -8.66 -7.67
CA CYS A 364 -3.24 -8.67 -6.78
C CYS A 364 -2.97 -9.21 -5.37
N GLY A 365 -1.75 -9.71 -5.08
CA GLY A 365 -1.39 -10.26 -3.78
C GLY A 365 -2.07 -11.61 -3.43
N VAL A 366 -2.73 -12.25 -4.38
CA VAL A 366 -3.39 -13.54 -4.14
C VAL A 366 -2.34 -14.64 -3.97
N HIS A 367 -2.47 -15.39 -2.88
CA HIS A 367 -1.69 -16.58 -2.60
C HIS A 367 -2.26 -17.77 -3.34
N LEU A 368 -1.47 -18.40 -4.17
CA LEU A 368 -1.89 -19.52 -5.00
C LEU A 368 -1.63 -20.84 -4.30
N PHE A 369 -2.59 -21.76 -4.44
CA PHE A 369 -2.40 -23.13 -4.07
C PHE A 369 -1.49 -23.82 -5.11
N ILE A 370 -0.25 -24.14 -4.74
CA ILE A 370 0.79 -24.64 -5.67
C ILE A 370 0.29 -25.80 -6.57
N PRO A 371 -0.45 -26.81 -6.08
CA PRO A 371 -1.00 -27.86 -6.94
C PRO A 371 -1.99 -27.38 -8.01
N SER A 372 -2.52 -26.17 -7.92
CA SER A 372 -3.41 -25.57 -8.94
C SER A 372 -2.64 -24.87 -10.07
N ILE A 373 -1.35 -24.63 -9.92
CA ILE A 373 -0.51 -24.01 -10.94
C ILE A 373 -0.44 -24.92 -12.16
N GLY A 374 -0.65 -24.34 -13.33
CA GLY A 374 -0.78 -25.10 -14.59
C GLY A 374 -2.22 -25.48 -14.95
N LYS A 375 -3.21 -25.06 -14.13
CA LYS A 375 -4.64 -25.11 -14.50
C LYS A 375 -5.10 -23.69 -14.87
N PRO A 376 -5.84 -23.52 -15.97
CA PRO A 376 -6.30 -22.21 -16.41
C PRO A 376 -7.37 -21.65 -15.45
N GLY A 377 -7.41 -20.33 -15.33
CA GLY A 377 -8.50 -19.59 -14.66
C GLY A 377 -8.10 -18.74 -13.48
N GLY A 378 -8.85 -17.67 -13.26
CA GLY A 378 -8.66 -16.71 -12.17
C GLY A 378 -7.29 -16.03 -12.18
N CYS A 379 -6.68 -15.93 -11.02
CA CYS A 379 -5.31 -15.40 -10.85
C CYS A 379 -4.22 -16.46 -11.07
N ASN A 380 -4.55 -17.70 -11.48
CA ASN A 380 -3.54 -18.68 -11.83
C ASN A 380 -2.72 -18.19 -13.04
N PRO A 381 -1.41 -18.51 -13.08
CA PRO A 381 -0.60 -18.24 -14.25
C PRO A 381 -1.12 -19.03 -15.46
N VAL A 382 -1.08 -18.40 -16.63
CA VAL A 382 -1.54 -19.03 -17.87
C VAL A 382 -0.63 -20.22 -18.20
N PRO A 383 -1.16 -21.43 -18.40
CA PRO A 383 -0.35 -22.59 -18.72
C PRO A 383 0.33 -22.41 -20.11
N ILE A 384 1.56 -22.92 -20.21
CA ILE A 384 2.17 -23.15 -21.51
C ILE A 384 1.64 -24.50 -22.02
N GLU A 385 1.08 -24.52 -23.20
CA GLU A 385 0.57 -25.75 -23.81
C GLU A 385 1.67 -26.48 -24.58
N ASN A 386 1.50 -27.80 -24.79
CA ASN A 386 2.36 -28.64 -25.62
C ASN A 386 3.86 -28.68 -25.25
N TRP A 387 4.21 -28.35 -23.97
CA TRP A 387 5.54 -28.61 -23.47
C TRP A 387 5.71 -30.10 -23.12
N GLN A 388 6.95 -30.59 -23.16
CA GLN A 388 7.27 -32.01 -22.92
C GLN A 388 8.25 -32.12 -21.75
N GLN A 389 8.10 -33.18 -20.96
CA GLN A 389 9.06 -33.57 -19.96
C GLN A 389 9.69 -34.90 -20.35
N THR A 390 10.99 -34.93 -20.48
CA THR A 390 11.81 -36.14 -20.61
C THR A 390 12.36 -36.56 -19.26
N GLU A 391 13.16 -37.60 -19.19
CA GLU A 391 13.81 -38.02 -17.95
C GLU A 391 14.75 -36.95 -17.36
N ASN A 392 15.40 -36.15 -18.21
CA ASN A 392 16.45 -35.21 -17.82
C ASN A 392 16.14 -33.75 -18.11
N GLU A 393 15.14 -33.46 -18.94
CA GLU A 393 14.91 -32.11 -19.45
C GLU A 393 13.42 -31.79 -19.60
N ILE A 394 13.14 -30.47 -19.58
CA ILE A 394 11.88 -29.89 -20.00
C ILE A 394 12.12 -29.21 -21.37
N VAL A 395 11.26 -29.53 -22.31
CA VAL A 395 11.34 -29.03 -23.70
C VAL A 395 10.10 -28.19 -24.00
N ILE A 396 10.31 -26.97 -24.46
CA ILE A 396 9.25 -26.02 -24.82
C ILE A 396 9.51 -25.54 -26.24
N SER A 397 8.53 -25.72 -27.13
CA SER A 397 8.65 -25.28 -28.52
C SER A 397 8.50 -23.76 -28.64
N ARG A 398 9.11 -23.17 -29.64
CA ARG A 398 8.93 -21.76 -30.03
C ARG A 398 7.45 -21.39 -30.13
N LYS A 399 6.66 -22.21 -30.83
CA LYS A 399 5.22 -21.98 -30.99
C LYS A 399 4.49 -21.87 -29.66
N SER A 400 4.81 -22.76 -28.71
CA SER A 400 4.21 -22.70 -27.36
C SER A 400 4.56 -21.42 -26.61
N LEU A 401 5.73 -20.81 -26.84
CA LEU A 401 6.11 -19.51 -26.26
C LEU A 401 5.45 -18.34 -26.99
N GLU A 402 5.29 -18.43 -28.31
CA GLU A 402 4.63 -17.42 -29.14
C GLU A 402 3.14 -17.27 -28.79
N ASP A 403 2.47 -18.35 -28.42
CA ASP A 403 1.07 -18.33 -27.95
C ASP A 403 0.86 -17.39 -26.74
N GLY A 404 1.92 -17.13 -25.98
CA GLY A 404 1.93 -16.21 -24.85
C GLY A 404 2.29 -14.76 -25.16
N LEU A 405 2.64 -14.41 -26.42
CA LEU A 405 3.11 -13.07 -26.77
C LEU A 405 2.15 -11.94 -26.36
N ASN A 406 0.86 -12.18 -26.44
CA ASN A 406 -0.18 -11.20 -26.12
C ASN A 406 -0.31 -10.91 -24.62
N LEU A 407 0.29 -11.75 -23.77
CA LEU A 407 0.27 -11.57 -22.30
C LEU A 407 1.29 -10.55 -21.83
N PHE A 408 2.31 -10.22 -22.63
CA PHE A 408 3.44 -9.40 -22.24
C PHE A 408 3.48 -8.06 -22.97
N SER A 409 3.88 -7.02 -22.25
CA SER A 409 4.01 -5.65 -22.74
C SER A 409 5.46 -5.17 -22.86
N THR A 410 6.39 -5.82 -22.17
CA THR A 410 7.80 -5.42 -22.12
C THR A 410 8.51 -5.70 -23.44
N ILE A 411 9.10 -4.66 -24.05
CA ILE A 411 9.92 -4.76 -25.26
C ILE A 411 11.37 -4.44 -24.88
N VAL A 412 12.27 -5.34 -25.21
CA VAL A 412 13.71 -5.18 -25.03
C VAL A 412 14.31 -4.63 -26.34
N GLU A 413 15.25 -3.71 -26.22
CA GLU A 413 15.98 -3.21 -27.38
C GLU A 413 16.94 -4.30 -27.87
N ILE A 414 16.72 -4.78 -29.11
CA ILE A 414 17.56 -5.74 -29.79
C ILE A 414 18.04 -5.17 -31.12
N GLU A 415 19.20 -5.63 -31.59
CA GLU A 415 19.68 -5.35 -32.93
C GLU A 415 18.96 -6.30 -33.91
N VAL A 416 18.31 -5.73 -34.93
CA VAL A 416 17.56 -6.43 -35.96
C VAL A 416 18.12 -6.04 -37.31
N GLN A 417 17.89 -6.83 -38.33
CA GLN A 417 18.38 -6.58 -39.70
C GLN A 417 17.19 -6.36 -40.64
N ASP A 418 17.25 -5.31 -41.44
CA ASP A 418 16.31 -5.10 -42.54
C ASP A 418 16.51 -6.20 -43.61
N PRO A 419 15.47 -7.01 -43.91
CA PRO A 419 15.61 -8.13 -44.84
C PRO A 419 15.85 -7.69 -46.28
N ILE A 420 15.67 -6.42 -46.60
CA ILE A 420 15.88 -5.89 -47.98
C ILE A 420 17.24 -5.22 -48.11
N SER A 421 17.55 -4.28 -47.23
CA SER A 421 18.81 -3.51 -47.31
C SER A 421 19.98 -4.18 -46.60
N GLY A 422 19.70 -5.11 -45.68
CA GLY A 422 20.72 -5.68 -44.79
C GLY A 422 21.19 -4.73 -43.69
N ALA A 423 20.57 -3.55 -43.55
CA ALA A 423 20.94 -2.55 -42.55
C ALA A 423 20.65 -3.05 -41.14
N LYS A 424 21.59 -2.81 -40.21
CA LYS A 424 21.41 -3.09 -38.80
C LYS A 424 20.63 -1.98 -38.14
N LEU A 425 19.52 -2.33 -37.52
CA LEU A 425 18.57 -1.43 -36.91
C LEU A 425 18.33 -1.81 -35.43
N LYS A 426 17.82 -0.89 -34.65
CA LYS A 426 17.27 -1.20 -33.33
C LYS A 426 15.76 -1.30 -33.44
N ASN A 427 15.17 -2.39 -32.97
CA ASN A 427 13.73 -2.66 -33.05
C ASN A 427 12.85 -1.54 -32.41
N THR A 428 13.39 -0.80 -31.44
CA THR A 428 12.70 0.29 -30.75
C THR A 428 12.83 1.64 -31.45
N LYS A 429 13.73 1.77 -32.43
CA LYS A 429 14.03 3.05 -33.11
C LYS A 429 13.43 3.16 -34.49
N THR A 430 12.92 2.06 -35.08
CA THR A 430 12.23 2.09 -36.35
C THR A 430 10.73 2.00 -36.18
N GLU A 431 9.99 2.83 -36.91
CA GLU A 431 8.53 2.77 -36.99
C GLU A 431 8.03 1.76 -38.02
N TYR A 432 8.89 1.39 -38.94
CA TYR A 432 8.58 0.50 -40.07
C TYR A 432 8.75 -0.95 -39.66
N LYS A 433 7.64 -1.64 -39.42
CA LYS A 433 7.61 -3.07 -39.07
C LYS A 433 6.44 -3.77 -39.69
N TYR A 434 6.64 -5.03 -40.04
CA TYR A 434 5.60 -5.90 -40.63
C TYR A 434 5.67 -7.30 -40.02
N SER A 435 4.51 -7.85 -39.67
CA SER A 435 4.41 -9.22 -39.15
C SER A 435 3.99 -10.17 -40.29
N HIS A 436 4.80 -11.19 -40.57
CA HIS A 436 4.54 -12.20 -41.53
C HIS A 436 4.84 -13.59 -40.95
N GLU A 437 3.91 -14.53 -41.04
CA GLU A 437 4.01 -15.91 -40.51
C GLU A 437 4.48 -16.01 -39.04
N GLY A 438 4.01 -15.11 -38.15
CA GLY A 438 4.37 -15.09 -36.75
C GLY A 438 5.69 -14.38 -36.41
N HIS A 439 6.48 -13.99 -37.42
CA HIS A 439 7.71 -13.22 -37.27
C HIS A 439 7.49 -11.74 -37.49
N THR A 440 8.19 -10.90 -36.74
CA THR A 440 8.16 -9.43 -36.91
C THR A 440 9.46 -8.98 -37.57
N TYR A 441 9.34 -8.40 -38.76
CA TYR A 441 10.44 -7.85 -39.54
C TYR A 441 10.47 -6.32 -39.38
N PHE A 442 11.67 -5.75 -39.42
CA PHE A 442 11.91 -4.32 -39.20
C PHE A 442 12.62 -3.74 -40.42
N PHE A 443 12.25 -2.53 -40.80
CA PHE A 443 12.73 -1.89 -42.03
C PHE A 443 13.31 -0.52 -41.72
N GLU A 444 14.27 -0.10 -42.50
CA GLU A 444 14.92 1.20 -42.43
C GLU A 444 13.99 2.33 -42.89
N ASN A 445 13.11 2.06 -43.86
CA ASN A 445 12.20 3.03 -44.45
C ASN A 445 10.92 2.36 -44.98
N GLU A 446 9.92 3.18 -45.31
CA GLU A 446 8.62 2.74 -45.80
C GLU A 446 8.71 1.98 -47.11
N LYS A 447 9.63 2.37 -48.00
CA LYS A 447 9.83 1.72 -49.30
C LYS A 447 10.24 0.26 -49.12
N ASN A 448 11.14 -0.04 -48.21
CA ASN A 448 11.58 -1.41 -47.93
C ASN A 448 10.43 -2.22 -47.32
N LEU A 449 9.64 -1.62 -46.43
CA LEU A 449 8.46 -2.23 -45.84
C LEU A 449 7.45 -2.62 -46.93
N ASP A 450 7.16 -1.71 -47.89
CA ASP A 450 6.21 -1.95 -48.95
C ASP A 450 6.69 -3.06 -49.89
N LEU A 451 7.97 -3.03 -50.29
CA LEU A 451 8.58 -4.08 -51.13
C LEU A 451 8.49 -5.46 -50.46
N PHE A 452 8.74 -5.53 -49.16
CA PHE A 452 8.62 -6.79 -48.45
C PHE A 452 7.16 -7.25 -48.31
N ARG A 453 6.24 -6.31 -47.98
CA ARG A 453 4.81 -6.62 -47.86
C ARG A 453 4.20 -7.18 -49.14
N ASP A 454 4.63 -6.64 -50.29
CA ASP A 454 4.12 -7.07 -51.57
C ASP A 454 4.59 -8.48 -51.95
N ASN A 455 5.80 -8.89 -51.55
CA ASN A 455 6.37 -10.21 -51.86
C ASN A 455 7.33 -10.71 -50.77
N PRO A 456 6.85 -11.12 -49.58
CA PRO A 456 7.69 -11.53 -48.45
C PRO A 456 8.62 -12.71 -48.77
N ASP A 457 8.10 -13.72 -49.50
CA ASP A 457 8.82 -14.95 -49.82
C ASP A 457 10.10 -14.73 -50.62
N ASN A 458 10.18 -13.67 -51.43
CA ASN A 458 11.36 -13.33 -52.20
C ASN A 458 12.55 -12.90 -51.34
N TYR A 459 12.31 -12.38 -50.16
CA TYR A 459 13.32 -11.82 -49.25
C TYR A 459 13.66 -12.77 -48.10
N LEU A 460 12.85 -13.81 -47.87
CA LEU A 460 13.05 -14.76 -46.78
C LEU A 460 13.86 -16.00 -47.17
N GLY A 461 14.35 -16.07 -48.44
CA GLY A 461 15.16 -17.19 -48.91
C GLY A 461 14.40 -18.51 -49.01
N ILE A 462 13.07 -18.48 -49.02
CA ILE A 462 12.25 -19.66 -49.26
C ILE A 462 12.34 -20.02 -50.75
N ASN A 463 13.33 -20.81 -51.10
CA ASN A 463 13.45 -21.39 -52.41
C ASN A 463 12.22 -22.29 -52.69
N LYS A 464 11.30 -21.83 -53.51
CA LYS A 464 10.23 -22.64 -54.11
C LYS A 464 10.81 -23.64 -55.10
N ASN A 465 11.69 -24.50 -54.67
CA ASN A 465 12.19 -25.63 -55.49
C ASN A 465 12.14 -26.92 -54.68
N GLU A 466 10.95 -27.30 -54.24
CA GLU A 466 10.58 -28.70 -54.05
C GLU A 466 9.11 -28.87 -54.39
N ASN A 467 8.88 -28.96 -55.68
CA ASN A 467 7.67 -29.53 -56.24
C ASN A 467 7.87 -31.05 -56.25
N PRO A 468 7.24 -31.89 -55.45
CA PRO A 468 7.20 -33.32 -55.73
C PRO A 468 6.22 -33.48 -56.84
N LYS A 469 6.80 -33.71 -58.07
CA LYS A 469 6.07 -34.33 -59.13
C LYS A 469 5.64 -35.74 -58.74
N GLY A 470 4.37 -35.95 -58.77
CA GLY A 470 3.68 -37.09 -59.39
C GLY A 470 3.97 -38.49 -58.84
N GLU A 471 3.04 -39.10 -58.41
CA GLU A 471 2.24 -40.19 -59.00
C GLU A 471 1.27 -40.72 -57.93
#